data_49b97b01cac03856188baf4a3e01a83d
#
_entry.id   49b97b01cac03856188baf4a3e01a83d
#
_cell.length_a   1.000
_cell.length_b   1.000
_cell.length_c   1.000
_cell.angle_alpha   90.00
_cell.angle_beta   90.00
_cell.angle_gamma   90.00
#
_symmetry.space_group_name_H-M   'P 1'
#
loop_
_entity.id
_entity.type
_entity.pdbx_description
1 polymer ?
#
loop_
_entity_poly.entity_id
_entity_poly.type
_entity_poly.pdbx_seq_one_letter_code
_entity_poly.pdbx_strand_id
1 'polypeptide(L)'
;MPVAPENQAAFRYGMKCFFEEGRSLAKLMHPNVVRVLNFFRANETVYMVMEFERGRTLNEFIGKHRGEVKERFIRAVFTRMLNGLREVHAHKLLHLDIKPSNIYLRSDGTPVLLDFGAARQTLFVDQPILKPMYTPGFASPEQYNQRERLGPWSDVYSVGASLYACVVGSAPPRADERVKHDTLVPVSRSHAGRYSEQLLNTIDWCL
;
A
#
# COMPACT_ATOMS: atom_id res chain seq x y z
N MET A 1 12.03 17.88 -18.09
CA MET A 1 11.23 19.05 -18.54
C MET A 1 11.12 20.02 -17.38
N PRO A 2 11.31 21.31 -17.57
CA PRO A 2 11.12 22.29 -16.50
C PRO A 2 9.65 22.30 -16.05
N VAL A 3 9.46 22.44 -14.73
CA VAL A 3 8.11 22.55 -14.13
C VAL A 3 7.51 23.91 -14.51
N ALA A 4 6.26 23.93 -14.96
CA ALA A 4 5.56 25.18 -15.28
C ALA A 4 5.56 26.15 -14.09
N PRO A 5 5.71 27.48 -14.31
CA PRO A 5 5.83 28.46 -13.22
C PRO A 5 4.74 28.37 -12.16
N GLU A 6 3.51 28.14 -12.56
CA GLU A 6 2.34 27.97 -11.69
C GLU A 6 2.44 26.74 -10.76
N ASN A 7 3.21 25.73 -11.14
CA ASN A 7 3.35 24.48 -10.38
C ASN A 7 4.64 24.43 -9.53
N GLN A 8 5.52 25.44 -9.64
CA GLN A 8 6.82 25.42 -8.94
C GLN A 8 6.69 25.37 -7.42
N ALA A 9 5.75 26.10 -6.83
CA ALA A 9 5.53 26.10 -5.39
C ALA A 9 5.07 24.72 -4.90
N ALA A 10 4.10 24.10 -5.59
CA ALA A 10 3.61 22.77 -5.30
C ALA A 10 4.71 21.72 -5.49
N PHE A 11 5.54 21.83 -6.52
CA PHE A 11 6.66 20.94 -6.78
C PHE A 11 7.73 21.01 -5.68
N ARG A 12 8.13 22.24 -5.27
CA ARG A 12 9.09 22.44 -4.16
C ARG A 12 8.57 21.88 -2.85
N TYR A 13 7.28 22.06 -2.59
CA TYR A 13 6.62 21.50 -1.41
C TYR A 13 6.62 19.98 -1.47
N GLY A 14 6.25 19.37 -2.61
CA GLY A 14 6.31 17.93 -2.82
C GLY A 14 7.70 17.33 -2.61
N MET A 15 8.74 18.01 -3.14
CA MET A 15 10.13 17.59 -2.91
C MET A 15 10.51 17.62 -1.42
N LYS A 16 10.06 18.65 -0.68
CA LYS A 16 10.30 18.73 0.77
C LYS A 16 9.63 17.57 1.49
N CYS A 17 8.35 17.32 1.20
CA CYS A 17 7.61 16.19 1.79
C CYS A 17 8.29 14.85 1.49
N PHE A 18 8.68 14.62 0.24
CA PHE A 18 9.37 13.39 -0.17
C PHE A 18 10.73 13.23 0.54
N PHE A 19 11.46 14.34 0.74
CA PHE A 19 12.74 14.29 1.46
C PHE A 19 12.57 13.95 2.94
N GLU A 20 11.59 14.57 3.63
CA GLU A 20 11.30 14.27 5.04
C GLU A 20 10.77 12.84 5.22
N GLU A 21 9.97 12.36 4.29
CA GLU A 21 9.51 10.98 4.23
C GLU A 21 10.67 10.00 4.06
N GLY A 22 11.56 10.24 3.08
CA GLY A 22 12.77 9.44 2.86
C GLY A 22 13.64 9.37 4.12
N ARG A 23 13.75 10.50 4.85
CA ARG A 23 14.47 10.57 6.13
C ARG A 23 13.82 9.70 7.20
N SER A 24 12.52 9.65 7.24
CA SER A 24 11.77 8.81 8.20
C SER A 24 11.86 7.34 7.84
N LEU A 25 11.73 7.00 6.55
CA LEU A 25 11.88 5.64 6.04
C LEU A 25 13.29 5.08 6.21
N ALA A 26 14.33 5.93 6.09
CA ALA A 26 15.71 5.51 6.30
C ALA A 26 16.01 5.03 7.74
N LYS A 27 15.13 5.34 8.69
CA LYS A 27 15.23 4.85 10.08
C LYS A 27 14.57 3.48 10.28
N LEU A 28 13.72 3.07 9.34
CA LEU A 28 13.04 1.77 9.41
C LEU A 28 14.00 0.64 9.05
N MET A 29 14.14 -0.30 9.95
CA MET A 29 14.95 -1.51 9.74
C MET A 29 14.10 -2.74 10.05
N HIS A 30 13.43 -3.29 9.05
CA HIS A 30 12.60 -4.47 9.20
C HIS A 30 12.73 -5.39 7.97
N PRO A 31 12.83 -6.71 8.11
CA PRO A 31 13.04 -7.63 6.99
C PRO A 31 11.91 -7.63 5.94
N ASN A 32 10.72 -7.17 6.32
CA ASN A 32 9.55 -7.10 5.43
C ASN A 32 9.23 -5.67 4.96
N VAL A 33 10.14 -4.73 5.13
CA VAL A 33 10.06 -3.35 4.61
C VAL A 33 11.31 -3.08 3.80
N VAL A 34 11.19 -2.48 2.63
CA VAL A 34 12.33 -2.15 1.79
C VAL A 34 13.27 -1.20 2.52
N ARG A 35 14.55 -1.50 2.49
CA ARG A 35 15.57 -0.68 3.12
C ARG A 35 15.92 0.51 2.25
N VAL A 36 15.78 1.72 2.79
CA VAL A 36 16.31 2.93 2.17
C VAL A 36 17.79 3.03 2.53
N LEU A 37 18.65 3.03 1.51
CA LEU A 37 20.11 3.10 1.66
C LEU A 37 20.61 4.53 1.68
N ASN A 38 20.00 5.40 0.86
CA ASN A 38 20.39 6.79 0.74
C ASN A 38 19.25 7.62 0.14
N PHE A 39 19.28 8.92 0.36
CA PHE A 39 18.42 9.88 -0.34
C PHE A 39 19.21 11.20 -0.52
N PHE A 40 19.10 11.80 -1.68
CA PHE A 40 19.87 13.01 -2.01
C PHE A 40 19.15 13.89 -3.02
N ARG A 41 19.56 15.14 -3.10
CA ARG A 41 19.08 16.09 -4.10
C ARG A 41 20.07 16.18 -5.23
N ALA A 42 19.58 16.06 -6.46
CA ALA A 42 20.35 16.34 -7.69
C ALA A 42 19.38 16.70 -8.81
N ASN A 43 19.85 17.40 -9.84
CA ASN A 43 19.06 17.75 -11.03
C ASN A 43 17.67 18.35 -10.69
N GLU A 44 17.62 19.25 -9.71
CA GLU A 44 16.40 19.91 -9.22
C GLU A 44 15.31 18.95 -8.72
N THR A 45 15.67 17.72 -8.34
CA THR A 45 14.76 16.72 -7.79
C THR A 45 15.39 15.95 -6.62
N VAL A 46 14.64 15.03 -6.03
CA VAL A 46 15.09 14.17 -4.93
C VAL A 46 15.13 12.73 -5.41
N TYR A 47 16.21 12.05 -5.10
CA TYR A 47 16.40 10.63 -5.38
C TYR A 47 16.39 9.85 -4.06
N MET A 48 15.68 8.73 -4.04
CA MET A 48 15.73 7.73 -2.97
C MET A 48 16.38 6.46 -3.51
N VAL A 49 17.45 6.03 -2.86
CA VAL A 49 18.15 4.79 -3.21
C VAL A 49 17.72 3.71 -2.24
N MET A 50 17.18 2.64 -2.77
CA MET A 50 16.68 1.50 -1.99
C MET A 50 17.51 0.25 -2.26
N GLU A 51 17.51 -0.68 -1.32
CA GLU A 51 18.11 -2.00 -1.52
C GLU A 51 17.45 -2.71 -2.71
N PHE A 52 18.27 -3.29 -3.57
CA PHE A 52 17.77 -4.03 -4.73
C PHE A 52 17.28 -5.42 -4.30
N GLU A 53 16.04 -5.71 -4.56
CA GLU A 53 15.40 -6.98 -4.23
C GLU A 53 15.28 -7.88 -5.47
N ARG A 54 15.61 -9.17 -5.32
CA ARG A 54 15.47 -10.17 -6.39
C ARG A 54 14.20 -11.01 -6.14
N GLY A 55 13.30 -11.03 -7.11
CA GLY A 55 12.06 -11.79 -6.97
C GLY A 55 10.98 -11.31 -7.96
N ARG A 56 9.76 -11.21 -7.51
CA ARG A 56 8.60 -10.76 -8.29
C ARG A 56 7.56 -10.11 -7.39
N THR A 57 6.67 -9.34 -7.97
CA THR A 57 5.53 -8.75 -7.25
C THR A 57 4.47 -9.83 -6.92
N LEU A 58 3.70 -9.59 -5.84
CA LEU A 58 2.53 -10.43 -5.55
C LEU A 58 1.50 -10.36 -6.69
N ASN A 59 1.40 -9.22 -7.39
CA ASN A 59 0.54 -9.07 -8.56
C ASN A 59 0.91 -10.05 -9.69
N GLU A 60 2.20 -10.14 -10.02
CA GLU A 60 2.69 -11.12 -11.01
C GLU A 60 2.45 -12.56 -10.54
N PHE A 61 2.55 -12.81 -9.24
CA PHE A 61 2.26 -14.11 -8.66
C PHE A 61 0.78 -14.47 -8.82
N ILE A 62 -0.15 -13.57 -8.45
CA ILE A 62 -1.60 -13.75 -8.62
C ILE A 62 -1.95 -14.03 -10.09
N GLY A 63 -1.41 -13.22 -11.01
CA GLY A 63 -1.66 -13.39 -12.44
C GLY A 63 -1.22 -14.76 -12.98
N LYS A 64 -0.06 -15.27 -12.55
CA LYS A 64 0.42 -16.61 -12.93
C LYS A 64 -0.46 -17.74 -12.38
N HIS A 65 -1.10 -17.55 -11.24
CA HIS A 65 -1.96 -18.54 -10.59
C HIS A 65 -3.44 -18.34 -10.92
N ARG A 66 -3.79 -17.40 -11.80
CA ARG A 66 -5.16 -17.10 -12.24
C ARG A 66 -6.16 -16.91 -11.08
N GLY A 67 -5.71 -16.32 -9.97
CA GLY A 67 -6.52 -16.15 -8.77
C GLY A 67 -6.66 -17.41 -7.89
N GLU A 68 -5.99 -18.50 -8.21
CA GLU A 68 -5.99 -19.73 -7.40
C GLU A 68 -4.80 -19.76 -6.42
N VAL A 69 -4.70 -18.73 -5.59
CA VAL A 69 -3.62 -18.61 -4.60
C VAL A 69 -3.99 -19.45 -3.36
N LYS A 70 -3.14 -20.40 -2.98
CA LYS A 70 -3.40 -21.28 -1.82
C LYS A 70 -3.42 -20.48 -0.52
N GLU A 71 -4.37 -20.76 0.36
CA GLU A 71 -4.51 -20.07 1.66
C GLU A 71 -3.23 -20.12 2.50
N ARG A 72 -2.53 -21.26 2.54
CA ARG A 72 -1.25 -21.35 3.26
C ARG A 72 -0.24 -20.30 2.80
N PHE A 73 -0.18 -20.02 1.50
CA PHE A 73 0.69 -19.00 0.93
C PHE A 73 0.20 -17.60 1.33
N ILE A 74 -1.09 -17.33 1.20
CA ILE A 74 -1.69 -16.03 1.61
C ILE A 74 -1.34 -15.75 3.07
N ARG A 75 -1.59 -16.69 3.98
CA ARG A 75 -1.28 -16.54 5.40
C ARG A 75 0.21 -16.29 5.65
N ALA A 76 1.09 -17.05 5.01
CA ALA A 76 2.53 -16.91 5.19
C ALA A 76 3.05 -15.53 4.73
N VAL A 77 2.55 -15.03 3.59
CA VAL A 77 2.92 -13.71 3.05
C VAL A 77 2.35 -12.59 3.93
N PHE A 78 1.05 -12.60 4.17
CA PHE A 78 0.41 -11.48 4.86
C PHE A 78 0.78 -11.39 6.34
N THR A 79 0.99 -12.49 7.04
CA THR A 79 1.48 -12.44 8.43
C THR A 79 2.83 -11.74 8.55
N ARG A 80 3.76 -12.04 7.66
CA ARG A 80 5.08 -11.39 7.63
C ARG A 80 4.99 -9.93 7.20
N MET A 81 4.23 -9.65 6.15
CA MET A 81 4.00 -8.30 5.64
C MET A 81 3.36 -7.40 6.70
N LEU A 82 2.36 -7.88 7.45
CA LEU A 82 1.71 -7.17 8.55
C LEU A 82 2.67 -6.86 9.70
N ASN A 83 3.67 -7.71 9.97
CA ASN A 83 4.73 -7.38 10.92
C ASN A 83 5.56 -6.18 10.45
N GLY A 84 5.88 -6.11 9.16
CA GLY A 84 6.53 -4.94 8.55
C GLY A 84 5.66 -3.69 8.65
N LEU A 85 4.37 -3.80 8.32
CA LEU A 85 3.42 -2.69 8.41
C LEU A 85 3.25 -2.18 9.85
N ARG A 86 3.25 -3.08 10.84
CA ARG A 86 3.23 -2.70 12.26
C ARG A 86 4.43 -1.83 12.63
N GLU A 87 5.62 -2.14 12.11
CA GLU A 87 6.82 -1.33 12.32
C GLU A 87 6.70 0.06 11.67
N VAL A 88 6.14 0.14 10.46
CA VAL A 88 5.82 1.40 9.78
C VAL A 88 4.90 2.26 10.66
N HIS A 89 3.82 1.68 11.17
CA HIS A 89 2.87 2.39 12.04
C HIS A 89 3.48 2.79 13.39
N ALA A 90 4.37 1.98 13.97
CA ALA A 90 5.10 2.32 15.21
C ALA A 90 5.97 3.57 15.03
N HIS A 91 6.48 3.81 13.81
CA HIS A 91 7.20 5.04 13.44
C HIS A 91 6.27 6.19 13.03
N LYS A 92 4.96 6.06 13.27
CA LYS A 92 3.91 7.05 12.91
C LYS A 92 3.88 7.40 11.42
N LEU A 93 4.20 6.43 10.59
CA LEU A 93 4.09 6.49 9.14
C LEU A 93 2.88 5.68 8.69
N LEU A 94 2.25 6.10 7.60
CA LEU A 94 1.24 5.35 6.87
C LEU A 94 1.77 5.03 5.48
N HIS A 95 1.46 3.84 4.96
CA HIS A 95 1.89 3.43 3.62
C HIS A 95 1.04 4.05 2.52
N LEU A 96 -0.29 3.99 2.66
CA LEU A 96 -1.35 4.57 1.81
C LEU A 96 -1.40 4.10 0.35
N ASP A 97 -0.57 3.14 -0.06
CA ASP A 97 -0.62 2.52 -1.39
C ASP A 97 -0.27 1.02 -1.32
N ILE A 98 -0.80 0.30 -0.30
CA ILE A 98 -0.65 -1.15 -0.21
C ILE A 98 -1.51 -1.78 -1.30
N LYS A 99 -0.85 -2.55 -2.19
CA LYS A 99 -1.47 -3.29 -3.29
C LYS A 99 -0.55 -4.42 -3.71
N PRO A 100 -1.04 -5.45 -4.43
CA PRO A 100 -0.21 -6.57 -4.83
C PRO A 100 1.05 -6.21 -5.65
N SER A 101 1.06 -5.09 -6.37
CA SER A 101 2.26 -4.64 -7.10
C SER A 101 3.33 -4.03 -6.18
N ASN A 102 2.96 -3.57 -4.98
CA ASN A 102 3.86 -3.00 -3.97
C ASN A 102 4.24 -4.01 -2.87
N ILE A 103 3.73 -5.25 -2.95
CA ILE A 103 4.16 -6.38 -2.13
C ILE A 103 5.09 -7.24 -2.98
N TYR A 104 6.37 -7.20 -2.67
CA TYR A 104 7.40 -7.92 -3.42
C TYR A 104 7.73 -9.24 -2.72
N LEU A 105 7.84 -10.30 -3.48
CA LEU A 105 8.18 -11.63 -3.00
C LEU A 105 9.62 -11.92 -3.41
N ARG A 106 10.53 -11.96 -2.46
CA ARG A 106 11.92 -12.37 -2.69
C ARG A 106 11.98 -13.80 -3.23
N SER A 107 13.14 -14.20 -3.75
CA SER A 107 13.34 -15.55 -4.29
C SER A 107 13.08 -16.67 -3.28
N ASP A 108 13.24 -16.40 -1.97
CA ASP A 108 12.92 -17.32 -0.87
C ASP A 108 11.44 -17.25 -0.43
N GLY A 109 10.62 -16.43 -1.09
CA GLY A 109 9.21 -16.21 -0.77
C GLY A 109 8.97 -15.22 0.37
N THR A 110 10.00 -14.57 0.91
CA THR A 110 9.84 -13.53 1.95
C THR A 110 9.20 -12.28 1.33
N PRO A 111 8.06 -11.76 1.88
CA PRO A 111 7.44 -10.55 1.39
C PRO A 111 8.19 -9.30 1.87
N VAL A 112 8.25 -8.29 1.01
CA VAL A 112 8.78 -6.96 1.31
C VAL A 112 7.79 -5.91 0.82
N LEU A 113 7.43 -4.97 1.67
CA LEU A 113 6.68 -3.78 1.30
C LEU A 113 7.61 -2.82 0.56
N LEU A 114 7.22 -2.46 -0.67
CA LEU A 114 7.90 -1.49 -1.52
C LEU A 114 7.07 -0.21 -1.63
N ASP A 115 7.70 0.82 -2.18
CA ASP A 115 7.06 2.03 -2.70
C ASP A 115 6.17 2.78 -1.69
N PHE A 116 6.86 3.50 -0.85
CA PHE A 116 6.25 4.43 0.11
C PHE A 116 5.97 5.82 -0.51
N GLY A 117 5.83 5.93 -1.83
CA GLY A 117 5.66 7.21 -2.53
C GLY A 117 4.36 7.96 -2.20
N ALA A 118 3.42 7.30 -1.53
CA ALA A 118 2.22 7.91 -0.97
C ALA A 118 2.28 8.03 0.57
N ALA A 119 3.37 7.54 1.21
CA ALA A 119 3.48 7.53 2.65
C ALA A 119 3.39 8.94 3.24
N ARG A 120 2.72 9.07 4.36
CA ARG A 120 2.55 10.35 5.08
C ARG A 120 2.85 10.16 6.55
N GLN A 121 3.51 11.16 7.13
CA GLN A 121 3.54 11.27 8.58
C GLN A 121 2.16 11.70 9.09
N THR A 122 1.61 10.96 10.02
CA THR A 122 0.30 11.25 10.65
C THR A 122 0.26 12.61 11.39
N LEU A 123 1.41 13.29 11.51
CA LEU A 123 1.55 14.53 12.29
C LEU A 123 1.26 15.82 11.50
N PHE A 124 1.06 15.77 10.18
CA PHE A 124 0.82 16.97 9.36
C PHE A 124 -0.63 17.11 8.96
N VAL A 125 -1.49 17.48 9.94
CA VAL A 125 -2.95 17.58 9.77
C VAL A 125 -3.39 18.83 8.98
N ASP A 126 -2.54 19.89 8.87
CA ASP A 126 -2.97 21.23 8.39
C ASP A 126 -2.23 21.73 7.14
N GLN A 127 -1.73 20.86 6.27
CA GLN A 127 -0.99 21.32 5.09
C GLN A 127 -1.72 21.07 3.77
N PRO A 128 -1.56 21.93 2.74
CA PRO A 128 -2.23 21.79 1.46
C PRO A 128 -1.86 20.46 0.83
N ILE A 129 -2.90 19.68 0.53
CA ILE A 129 -2.78 18.32 0.03
C ILE A 129 -2.34 18.39 -1.43
N LEU A 130 -1.12 17.93 -1.72
CA LEU A 130 -0.80 17.44 -3.06
C LEU A 130 -1.88 16.44 -3.45
N LYS A 131 -2.35 16.48 -4.70
CA LYS A 131 -3.38 15.54 -5.16
C LYS A 131 -3.02 14.14 -4.66
N PRO A 132 -3.90 13.49 -3.88
CA PRO A 132 -3.58 12.19 -3.32
C PRO A 132 -3.31 11.22 -4.47
N MET A 133 -2.13 10.61 -4.48
CA MET A 133 -1.85 9.49 -5.35
C MET A 133 -2.43 8.26 -4.64
N TYR A 134 -3.47 7.67 -5.22
CA TYR A 134 -4.07 6.43 -4.73
C TYR A 134 -4.37 5.48 -5.89
N THR A 135 -4.40 4.20 -5.60
CA THR A 135 -4.72 3.17 -6.59
C THR A 135 -6.19 2.75 -6.45
N PRO A 136 -7.04 3.01 -7.47
CA PRO A 136 -8.45 2.60 -7.43
C PRO A 136 -8.61 1.11 -7.10
N GLY A 137 -9.60 0.78 -6.26
CA GLY A 137 -9.86 -0.56 -5.76
C GLY A 137 -9.05 -0.93 -4.51
N PHE A 138 -7.86 -0.36 -4.31
CA PHE A 138 -7.03 -0.61 -3.12
C PHE A 138 -7.07 0.53 -2.10
N ALA A 139 -7.43 1.74 -2.53
CA ALA A 139 -7.53 2.90 -1.65
C ALA A 139 -8.81 2.85 -0.81
N SER A 140 -8.68 3.18 0.47
CA SER A 140 -9.79 3.25 1.42
C SER A 140 -10.72 4.45 1.14
N PRO A 141 -11.99 4.43 1.61
CA PRO A 141 -12.96 5.49 1.36
C PRO A 141 -12.44 6.90 1.71
N GLU A 142 -11.77 7.03 2.86
CA GLU A 142 -11.24 8.30 3.35
C GLU A 142 -10.10 8.86 2.48
N GLN A 143 -9.41 8.04 1.68
CA GLN A 143 -8.39 8.53 0.74
C GLN A 143 -8.99 9.31 -0.43
N TYR A 144 -10.28 9.11 -0.73
CA TYR A 144 -11.01 9.87 -1.75
C TYR A 144 -11.59 11.18 -1.19
N ASN A 145 -11.68 11.31 0.13
CA ASN A 145 -12.26 12.48 0.79
C ASN A 145 -11.19 13.25 1.57
N GLN A 146 -10.79 14.42 1.06
CA GLN A 146 -9.77 15.27 1.68
C GLN A 146 -10.13 15.77 3.10
N ARG A 147 -11.39 15.68 3.52
CA ARG A 147 -11.87 16.11 4.84
C ARG A 147 -11.77 15.01 5.90
N GLU A 148 -11.54 13.79 5.50
CA GLU A 148 -11.44 12.66 6.41
C GLU A 148 -10.00 12.42 6.86
N ARG A 149 -9.86 11.93 8.08
CA ARG A 149 -8.54 11.62 8.65
C ARG A 149 -8.05 10.28 8.13
N LEU A 150 -6.82 10.25 7.66
CA LEU A 150 -6.10 9.03 7.35
C LEU A 150 -5.49 8.44 8.63
N GLY A 151 -5.40 7.12 8.69
CA GLY A 151 -4.83 6.42 9.82
C GLY A 151 -4.41 4.99 9.48
N PRO A 152 -3.92 4.22 10.46
CA PRO A 152 -3.59 2.82 10.27
C PRO A 152 -4.71 1.97 9.65
N TRP A 153 -5.96 2.34 9.90
CA TRP A 153 -7.15 1.71 9.32
C TRP A 153 -7.20 1.83 7.79
N SER A 154 -6.69 2.95 7.22
CA SER A 154 -6.60 3.13 5.77
C SER A 154 -5.69 2.07 5.13
N ASP A 155 -4.56 1.76 5.78
CA ASP A 155 -3.67 0.68 5.35
C ASP A 155 -4.32 -0.70 5.57
N VAL A 156 -5.10 -0.89 6.64
CA VAL A 156 -5.84 -2.15 6.90
C VAL A 156 -6.86 -2.42 5.79
N TYR A 157 -7.59 -1.39 5.34
CA TYR A 157 -8.46 -1.52 4.16
C TYR A 157 -7.68 -2.00 2.93
N SER A 158 -6.54 -1.37 2.63
CA SER A 158 -5.69 -1.71 1.48
C SER A 158 -5.11 -3.14 1.58
N VAL A 159 -4.83 -3.60 2.81
CA VAL A 159 -4.46 -5.02 3.08
C VAL A 159 -5.64 -5.94 2.76
N GLY A 160 -6.86 -5.61 3.22
CA GLY A 160 -8.08 -6.35 2.89
C GLY A 160 -8.31 -6.45 1.38
N ALA A 161 -8.15 -5.33 0.65
CA ALA A 161 -8.26 -5.29 -0.81
C ALA A 161 -7.19 -6.15 -1.50
N SER A 162 -5.97 -6.19 -0.94
CA SER A 162 -4.89 -7.05 -1.46
C SER A 162 -5.14 -8.53 -1.19
N LEU A 163 -5.73 -8.88 -0.03
CA LEU A 163 -6.19 -10.24 0.28
C LEU A 163 -7.34 -10.65 -0.65
N TYR A 164 -8.31 -9.75 -0.88
CA TYR A 164 -9.39 -9.95 -1.84
C TYR A 164 -8.82 -10.28 -3.23
N ALA A 165 -7.85 -9.51 -3.70
CA ALA A 165 -7.20 -9.76 -4.99
C ALA A 165 -6.51 -11.14 -5.05
N CYS A 166 -5.96 -11.65 -3.96
CA CYS A 166 -5.40 -13.01 -3.89
C CYS A 166 -6.47 -14.10 -4.04
N VAL A 167 -7.68 -13.87 -3.51
CA VAL A 167 -8.78 -14.84 -3.50
C VAL A 167 -9.57 -14.80 -4.80
N VAL A 168 -9.87 -13.59 -5.30
CA VAL A 168 -10.75 -13.36 -6.46
C VAL A 168 -9.97 -13.26 -7.77
N GLY A 169 -8.70 -12.85 -7.72
CA GLY A 169 -7.85 -12.63 -8.90
C GLY A 169 -7.93 -11.21 -9.49
N SER A 170 -8.73 -10.32 -8.91
CA SER A 170 -8.90 -8.93 -9.34
C SER A 170 -9.09 -8.01 -8.14
N ALA A 171 -8.85 -6.71 -8.32
CA ALA A 171 -9.14 -5.71 -7.30
C ALA A 171 -10.65 -5.64 -6.98
N PRO A 172 -11.04 -5.30 -5.74
CA PRO A 172 -12.44 -5.01 -5.42
C PRO A 172 -12.93 -3.74 -6.14
N PRO A 173 -14.26 -3.50 -6.22
CA PRO A 173 -14.81 -2.23 -6.69
C PRO A 173 -14.26 -1.05 -5.89
N ARG A 174 -14.19 0.12 -6.53
CA ARG A 174 -13.66 1.34 -5.91
C ARG A 174 -14.45 1.75 -4.68
N ALA A 175 -13.75 2.14 -3.61
CA ALA A 175 -14.38 2.51 -2.35
C ALA A 175 -15.29 3.74 -2.47
N ASP A 176 -14.93 4.74 -3.29
CA ASP A 176 -15.77 5.92 -3.53
C ASP A 176 -17.07 5.63 -4.31
N GLU A 177 -17.09 4.57 -5.11
CA GLU A 177 -18.31 4.07 -5.77
C GLU A 177 -19.15 3.25 -4.77
N ARG A 178 -18.51 2.40 -3.96
CA ARG A 178 -19.16 1.58 -2.92
C ARG A 178 -19.87 2.41 -1.87
N VAL A 179 -19.31 3.55 -1.46
CA VAL A 179 -19.98 4.48 -0.52
C VAL A 179 -21.32 4.96 -1.08
N LYS A 180 -21.47 5.07 -2.41
CA LYS A 180 -22.72 5.50 -3.04
C LYS A 180 -23.68 4.33 -3.28
N HIS A 181 -23.11 3.21 -3.74
CA HIS A 181 -23.84 1.99 -4.05
C HIS A 181 -22.87 0.80 -3.96
N ASP A 182 -22.95 0.03 -2.86
CA ASP A 182 -22.04 -1.08 -2.64
C ASP A 182 -22.42 -2.28 -3.52
N THR A 183 -21.56 -2.58 -4.47
CA THR A 183 -21.67 -3.72 -5.38
C THR A 183 -20.71 -4.87 -5.01
N LEU A 184 -19.96 -4.73 -3.90
CA LEU A 184 -19.04 -5.76 -3.46
C LEU A 184 -19.81 -7.01 -3.03
N VAL A 185 -19.50 -8.12 -3.67
CA VAL A 185 -19.99 -9.43 -3.21
C VAL A 185 -19.02 -9.95 -2.15
N PRO A 186 -19.47 -10.19 -0.90
CA PRO A 186 -18.62 -10.73 0.15
C PRO A 186 -17.93 -12.03 -0.28
N VAL A 187 -16.62 -12.15 -0.03
CA VAL A 187 -15.89 -13.35 -0.39
C VAL A 187 -16.32 -14.55 0.45
N SER A 188 -16.85 -14.35 1.64
CA SER A 188 -17.47 -15.39 2.46
C SER A 188 -18.64 -16.08 1.78
N ARG A 189 -19.32 -15.41 0.84
CA ARG A 189 -20.39 -16.00 0.02
C ARG A 189 -19.86 -16.56 -1.29
N SER A 190 -19.04 -15.79 -2.02
CA SER A 190 -18.61 -16.15 -3.38
C SER A 190 -17.52 -17.23 -3.40
N HIS A 191 -16.75 -17.38 -2.32
CA HIS A 191 -15.62 -18.33 -2.22
C HIS A 191 -15.74 -19.29 -1.03
N ALA A 192 -16.96 -19.49 -0.50
CA ALA A 192 -17.25 -20.49 0.52
C ALA A 192 -16.76 -21.88 0.08
N GLY A 193 -16.13 -22.60 1.01
CA GLY A 193 -15.58 -23.93 0.76
C GLY A 193 -14.24 -23.97 0.00
N ARG A 194 -13.77 -22.85 -0.58
CA ARG A 194 -12.44 -22.77 -1.22
C ARG A 194 -11.35 -22.33 -0.25
N TYR A 195 -11.72 -21.53 0.73
CA TYR A 195 -10.86 -20.98 1.77
C TYR A 195 -11.53 -21.14 3.13
N SER A 196 -10.78 -21.04 4.22
CA SER A 196 -11.36 -21.07 5.56
C SER A 196 -12.31 -19.90 5.80
N GLU A 197 -13.38 -20.11 6.54
CA GLU A 197 -14.31 -19.07 6.95
C GLU A 197 -13.59 -17.91 7.66
N GLN A 198 -12.59 -18.23 8.47
CA GLN A 198 -11.81 -17.22 9.18
C GLN A 198 -11.10 -16.26 8.23
N LEU A 199 -10.46 -16.75 7.15
CA LEU A 199 -9.81 -15.88 6.17
C LEU A 199 -10.83 -15.04 5.42
N LEU A 200 -11.90 -15.67 4.94
CA LEU A 200 -12.93 -14.97 4.17
C LEU A 200 -13.63 -13.89 4.99
N ASN A 201 -14.03 -14.19 6.22
CA ASN A 201 -14.65 -13.21 7.13
C ASN A 201 -13.68 -12.05 7.48
N THR A 202 -12.37 -12.35 7.62
CA THR A 202 -11.36 -11.30 7.85
C THR A 202 -11.29 -10.34 6.66
N ILE A 203 -11.33 -10.85 5.43
CA ILE A 203 -11.32 -10.02 4.22
C ILE A 203 -12.58 -9.15 4.17
N ASP A 204 -13.76 -9.74 4.38
CA ASP A 204 -15.03 -9.03 4.36
C ASP A 204 -15.11 -7.96 5.46
N TRP A 205 -14.47 -8.19 6.62
CA TRP A 205 -14.41 -7.23 7.71
C TRP A 205 -13.48 -6.05 7.41
N CYS A 206 -12.44 -6.23 6.61
CA CYS A 206 -11.51 -5.16 6.23
C CYS A 206 -12.08 -4.23 5.16
N LEU A 207 -13.07 -4.67 4.39
CA LEU A 207 -13.63 -3.98 3.23
C LEU A 207 -15.02 -3.42 3.49
#